data_1a57270aae7bb77ca52e0d50b36b84e6
#
_entry.id   1a57270aae7bb77ca52e0d50b36b84e6
#
_cell.length_a   1.000
_cell.length_b   1.000
_cell.length_c   1.000
_cell.angle_alpha   90.00
_cell.angle_beta   90.00
_cell.angle_gamma   90.00
#
_symmetry.space_group_name_H-M   'P 1'
#
loop_
_entity.id
_entity.type
_entity.pdbx_description
1 polymer ?
#
loop_
_entity_poly.entity_id
_entity_poly.type
_entity_poly.pdbx_seq_one_letter_code
_entity_poly.pdbx_strand_id
1 'polypeptide(L)'
;MAEAGKKPHGNKKYYHVLIDINRGELFDEYIRTKLKIKPTSWIRDVVYKFLQDKIDKEVYDEALRKDQENWNRAIQNRLQARALSRILNSIKKKNE
;
A
#
# COMPACT_ATOMS: atom_id res chain seq x y z
N MET A 1 -8.15 -5.26 -18.17
CA MET A 1 -8.22 -4.74 -17.73
C MET A 1 -7.72 -3.69 -17.52
N ALA A 2 -7.64 -3.22 -17.94
CA ALA A 2 -7.03 -2.26 -17.89
C ALA A 2 -7.08 -1.37 -16.87
N GLU A 3 -7.99 -1.36 -16.30
CA GLU A 3 -8.01 -0.64 -15.29
C GLU A 3 -6.85 -0.57 -14.65
N ALA A 4 -6.08 -1.34 -14.99
CA ALA A 4 -4.86 -1.41 -14.34
C ALA A 4 -4.15 -0.09 -14.29
N GLY A 5 -4.25 0.68 -15.26
CA GLY A 5 -3.53 1.92 -15.27
C GLY A 5 -3.98 2.88 -14.23
N LYS A 6 -5.09 2.57 -13.59
CA LYS A 6 -5.56 3.47 -12.65
C LYS A 6 -5.15 3.21 -11.28
N LYS A 7 -4.20 2.42 -11.01
CA LYS A 7 -3.83 2.08 -9.69
C LYS A 7 -3.44 3.28 -8.90
N PRO A 8 -4.03 3.50 -7.76
CA PRO A 8 -3.65 4.61 -6.90
C PRO A 8 -2.27 4.41 -6.28
N HIS A 9 -1.78 3.19 -6.24
CA HIS A 9 -0.49 2.90 -5.64
C HIS A 9 0.39 2.25 -6.68
N GLY A 10 1.14 3.03 -7.43
CA GLY A 10 1.91 2.53 -8.55
C GLY A 10 2.92 1.45 -8.22
N ASN A 11 3.37 1.39 -6.97
CA ASN A 11 4.39 0.42 -6.56
C ASN A 11 3.80 -0.79 -5.84
N LYS A 12 2.50 -1.01 -5.99
CA LYS A 12 1.83 -2.13 -5.34
C LYS A 12 1.31 -3.10 -6.38
N LYS A 13 1.25 -4.36 -6.01
CA LYS A 13 0.59 -5.35 -6.84
C LYS A 13 -0.79 -5.61 -6.30
N TYR A 14 -1.76 -5.71 -7.19
CA TYR A 14 -3.14 -5.97 -6.80
C TYR A 14 -3.51 -7.41 -7.12
N TYR A 15 -4.22 -8.03 -6.20
CA TYR A 15 -4.74 -9.36 -6.41
C TYR A 15 -6.22 -9.33 -6.12
N HIS A 16 -7.00 -9.85 -7.05
CA HIS A 16 -8.44 -9.86 -6.92
C HIS A 16 -8.87 -11.26 -6.49
N VAL A 17 -9.29 -11.40 -5.27
CA VAL A 17 -9.67 -12.70 -4.72
C VAL A 17 -11.14 -12.67 -4.35
N LEU A 18 -11.87 -13.68 -4.79
CA LEU A 18 -13.29 -13.79 -4.48
C LEU A 18 -13.48 -14.91 -3.47
N ILE A 19 -14.22 -14.59 -2.42
CA ILE A 19 -14.51 -15.57 -1.37
C ILE A 19 -16.03 -15.68 -1.28
N ASP A 20 -16.53 -16.89 -1.13
CA ASP A 20 -17.97 -17.09 -1.06
C ASP A 20 -18.55 -16.26 0.07
N ILE A 21 -19.75 -15.74 -0.16
CA ILE A 21 -20.28 -14.69 0.69
C ILE A 21 -20.38 -15.08 2.16
N ASN A 22 -20.86 -16.27 2.44
CA ASN A 22 -21.07 -16.65 3.84
C ASN A 22 -19.75 -16.84 4.59
N ARG A 23 -18.79 -17.47 3.94
CA ARG A 23 -17.47 -17.63 4.56
C ARG A 23 -16.73 -16.31 4.64
N GLY A 24 -16.95 -15.46 3.64
CA GLY A 24 -16.35 -14.13 3.66
C GLY A 24 -16.86 -13.29 4.82
N GLU A 25 -18.15 -13.39 5.10
CA GLU A 25 -18.70 -12.65 6.22
C GLU A 25 -18.19 -13.16 7.56
N LEU A 26 -18.04 -14.47 7.70
CA LEU A 26 -17.45 -15.01 8.91
C LEU A 26 -16.01 -14.50 9.08
N PHE A 27 -15.26 -14.49 8.00
CA PHE A 27 -13.89 -14.00 8.04
C PHE A 27 -13.85 -12.53 8.44
N ASP A 28 -14.67 -11.70 7.79
CA ASP A 28 -14.70 -10.27 8.10
C ASP A 28 -15.06 -10.03 9.56
N GLU A 29 -16.08 -10.71 10.04
CA GLU A 29 -16.51 -10.50 11.40
C GLU A 29 -15.43 -10.90 12.39
N TYR A 30 -14.80 -12.04 12.18
CA TYR A 30 -13.75 -12.49 13.09
C TYR A 30 -12.59 -11.52 13.11
N ILE A 31 -12.12 -11.12 11.94
CA ILE A 31 -10.96 -10.25 11.85
C ILE A 31 -11.23 -8.90 12.50
N ARG A 32 -12.41 -8.34 12.23
CA ARG A 32 -12.71 -7.01 12.76
C ARG A 32 -13.00 -7.02 14.25
N THR A 33 -13.69 -8.05 14.73
CA THR A 33 -14.10 -8.05 16.14
C THR A 33 -13.07 -8.69 17.05
N LYS A 34 -12.42 -9.77 16.62
CA LYS A 34 -11.46 -10.46 17.49
C LYS A 34 -10.06 -9.92 17.37
N LEU A 35 -9.62 -9.63 16.16
CA LEU A 35 -8.28 -9.12 15.95
C LEU A 35 -8.25 -7.60 15.85
N LYS A 36 -9.42 -7.00 15.59
CA LYS A 36 -9.58 -5.55 15.53
C LYS A 36 -8.69 -4.89 14.49
N ILE A 37 -8.54 -5.54 13.36
CA ILE A 37 -7.79 -4.99 12.24
C ILE A 37 -8.63 -5.14 10.98
N LYS A 38 -8.18 -4.51 9.91
CA LYS A 38 -8.88 -4.62 8.64
C LYS A 38 -8.55 -5.95 7.97
N PRO A 39 -9.51 -6.60 7.34
CA PRO A 39 -9.24 -7.86 6.64
C PRO A 39 -8.11 -7.75 5.63
N THR A 40 -8.04 -6.66 4.88
CA THR A 40 -6.97 -6.50 3.89
C THR A 40 -5.60 -6.41 4.54
N SER A 41 -5.51 -5.78 5.70
CA SER A 41 -4.24 -5.71 6.43
C SER A 41 -3.82 -7.09 6.91
N TRP A 42 -4.78 -7.87 7.39
CA TRP A 42 -4.49 -9.22 7.83
C TRP A 42 -3.97 -10.07 6.68
N ILE A 43 -4.61 -9.96 5.51
CA ILE A 43 -4.18 -10.73 4.35
C ILE A 43 -2.75 -10.35 3.96
N ARG A 44 -2.44 -9.06 3.96
CA ARG A 44 -1.09 -8.60 3.63
C ARG A 44 -0.06 -9.16 4.61
N ASP A 45 -0.39 -9.14 5.89
CA ASP A 45 0.53 -9.65 6.90
C ASP A 45 0.77 -11.14 6.74
N VAL A 46 -0.26 -11.88 6.39
CA VAL A 46 -0.13 -13.31 6.16
C VAL A 46 0.79 -13.58 4.97
N VAL A 47 0.63 -12.80 3.90
CA VAL A 47 1.47 -12.96 2.73
C VAL A 47 2.93 -12.66 3.07
N TYR A 48 3.17 -11.59 3.81
CA TYR A 48 4.54 -11.24 4.17
C TYR A 48 5.16 -12.32 5.05
N LYS A 49 4.40 -12.84 6.01
CA LYS A 49 4.92 -13.87 6.87
C LYS A 49 5.21 -15.15 6.09
N PHE A 50 4.35 -15.50 5.16
CA PHE A 50 4.56 -16.65 4.30
C PHE A 50 5.87 -16.49 3.52
N LEU A 51 6.11 -15.31 2.97
CA LEU A 51 7.33 -15.06 2.22
C LEU A 51 8.56 -15.15 3.11
N GLN A 52 8.49 -14.59 4.32
CA GLN A 52 9.61 -14.67 5.24
C GLN A 52 9.95 -16.11 5.57
N ASP A 53 8.94 -16.96 5.68
CA ASP A 53 9.15 -18.36 6.03
C ASP A 53 9.65 -19.20 4.87
N LYS A 54 9.25 -18.86 3.64
CA LYS A 54 9.47 -19.73 2.48
C LYS A 54 10.55 -19.26 1.52
N ILE A 55 10.86 -17.97 1.52
CA ILE A 55 11.83 -17.43 0.57
C ILE A 55 13.17 -17.24 1.27
N ASP A 56 14.28 -17.41 0.54
CA ASP A 56 15.59 -17.17 1.12
C ASP A 56 15.65 -15.79 1.73
N LYS A 57 16.28 -15.72 2.90
CA LYS A 57 16.34 -14.47 3.64
C LYS A 57 16.96 -13.35 2.80
N GLU A 58 18.00 -13.65 2.06
CA GLU A 58 18.67 -12.62 1.27
C GLU A 58 17.77 -12.08 0.18
N VAL A 59 16.99 -12.97 -0.46
CA VAL A 59 16.07 -12.56 -1.51
C VAL A 59 14.94 -11.71 -0.91
N TYR A 60 14.40 -12.14 0.21
CA TYR A 60 13.34 -11.40 0.86
C TYR A 60 13.84 -10.02 1.32
N ASP A 61 15.02 -9.97 1.93
CA ASP A 61 15.57 -8.71 2.43
C ASP A 61 15.83 -7.73 1.29
N GLU A 62 16.26 -8.22 0.15
CA GLU A 62 16.48 -7.35 -0.99
C GLU A 62 15.17 -6.78 -1.51
N ALA A 63 14.13 -7.61 -1.58
CA ALA A 63 12.82 -7.14 -1.99
C ALA A 63 12.29 -6.09 -1.00
N LEU A 64 12.46 -6.35 0.29
CA LEU A 64 12.04 -5.41 1.31
C LEU A 64 12.78 -4.08 1.16
N ARG A 65 14.07 -4.13 0.91
CA ARG A 65 14.87 -2.92 0.73
C ARG A 65 14.34 -2.10 -0.45
N LYS A 66 14.04 -2.79 -1.56
CA LYS A 66 13.50 -2.09 -2.73
C LYS A 66 12.15 -1.48 -2.45
N ASP A 67 11.30 -2.20 -1.71
CA ASP A 67 9.99 -1.66 -1.35
C ASP A 67 10.13 -0.42 -0.48
N GLN A 68 11.06 -0.44 0.45
CA GLN A 68 11.29 0.72 1.31
C GLN A 68 11.83 1.90 0.53
N GLU A 69 12.67 1.65 -0.45
CA GLU A 69 13.15 2.73 -1.33
C GLU A 69 12.01 3.34 -2.12
N ASN A 70 11.13 2.49 -2.64
CA ASN A 70 9.96 2.98 -3.38
C ASN A 70 9.06 3.83 -2.49
N TRP A 71 8.86 3.38 -1.27
CA TRP A 71 8.04 4.11 -0.31
C TRP A 71 8.65 5.46 0.01
N ASN A 72 9.97 5.48 0.27
CA ASN A 72 10.64 6.74 0.59
C ASN A 72 10.59 7.70 -0.57
N ARG A 73 10.76 7.19 -1.80
CA ARG A 73 10.70 8.04 -2.98
C ARG A 73 9.32 8.64 -3.14
N ALA A 74 8.28 7.85 -2.89
CA ALA A 74 6.91 8.34 -3.00
C ALA A 74 6.64 9.44 -1.99
N ILE A 75 7.15 9.29 -0.76
CA ILE A 75 7.00 10.31 0.26
C ILE A 75 7.75 11.57 -0.13
N GLN A 76 8.96 11.45 -0.63
CA GLN A 76 9.74 12.61 -1.06
C GLN A 76 9.02 13.35 -2.17
N ASN A 77 8.49 12.63 -3.14
CA ASN A 77 7.77 13.25 -4.23
C ASN A 77 6.54 14.02 -3.72
N ARG A 78 5.84 13.47 -2.76
CA ARG A 78 4.70 14.14 -2.17
C ARG A 78 5.10 15.43 -1.45
N LEU A 79 6.18 15.37 -0.69
CA LEU A 79 6.64 16.54 0.04
C LEU A 79 7.10 17.64 -0.91
N GLN A 80 7.78 17.26 -1.98
CA GLN A 80 8.21 18.22 -2.96
C GLN A 80 7.03 18.88 -3.66
N ALA A 81 6.02 18.09 -3.99
CA ALA A 81 4.83 18.62 -4.63
C ALA A 81 4.12 19.61 -3.72
N ARG A 82 4.03 19.30 -2.43
CA ARG A 82 3.41 20.21 -1.48
C ARG A 82 4.18 21.50 -1.33
N ALA A 83 5.49 21.40 -1.25
CA ALA A 83 6.34 22.57 -1.12
C ALA A 83 6.20 23.47 -2.35
N LEU A 84 6.19 22.86 -3.53
CA LEU A 84 6.04 23.61 -4.76
C LEU A 84 4.68 24.29 -4.81
N SER A 85 3.63 23.60 -4.40
CA SER A 85 2.30 24.18 -4.38
C SER A 85 2.24 25.42 -3.48
N ARG A 86 2.87 25.33 -2.32
CA ARG A 86 2.89 26.47 -1.40
C ARG A 86 3.61 27.65 -2.00
N ILE A 87 4.73 27.41 -2.66
CA ILE A 87 5.49 28.46 -3.29
C ILE A 87 4.67 29.13 -4.38
N LEU A 88 4.01 28.33 -5.21
CA LEU A 88 3.20 28.87 -6.29
C LEU A 88 2.03 29.69 -5.76
N ASN A 89 1.39 29.21 -4.70
CA ASN A 89 0.29 29.95 -4.09
C ASN A 89 0.75 31.26 -3.48
N SER A 90 1.92 31.28 -2.90
CA SER A 90 2.48 32.50 -2.35
C SER A 90 2.72 33.51 -3.43
N ILE A 91 3.29 33.08 -4.54
CA ILE A 91 3.55 33.97 -5.66
C ILE A 91 2.26 34.54 -6.21
N LYS A 92 1.25 33.69 -6.34
CA LYS A 92 -0.04 34.15 -6.83
C LYS A 92 -0.63 35.22 -5.94
N LYS A 93 -0.57 35.04 -4.64
CA LYS A 93 -1.10 36.03 -3.73
C LYS A 93 -0.39 37.34 -3.81
N LYS A 94 0.91 37.29 -4.00
CA LYS A 94 1.67 38.53 -4.11
C LYS A 94 1.34 39.30 -5.36
N ASN A 95 0.95 38.61 -6.39
CA ASN A 95 0.68 39.27 -7.68
C ASN A 95 -0.75 39.73 -7.83
N GLU A 96 -1.60 39.49 -6.87
CA GLU A 96 -3.00 39.94 -6.93
C GLU A 96 -3.21 41.35 -6.36
#